data_0a8354d26f65d8d8260315aae0c9d204
#
_entry.id   0a8354d26f65d8d8260315aae0c9d204
#
_cell.length_a   1.000
_cell.length_b   1.000
_cell.length_c   1.000
_cell.angle_alpha   90.00
_cell.angle_beta   90.00
_cell.angle_gamma   90.00
#
_symmetry.space_group_name_H-M   'P 1'
#
loop_
_entity.id
_entity.type
_entity.pdbx_description
1 polymer ?
#
loop_
_entity_poly.entity_id
_entity_poly.type
_entity_poly.pdbx_seq_one_letter_code
_entity_poly.pdbx_strand_id
1 'polypeptide(L)' 'MTAADTTSRLSTRLAFSPDEAAEMLGLSRELLNDLIRTGQLPSIKAGRRRIIARHHLAQFLGVPEASIA' A
#
# COMPACT_ATOMS: atom_id res chain seq x y z
N MET A 1 -9.63 22.83 -5.68
CA MET A 1 -9.41 21.39 -5.82
C MET A 1 -10.74 20.68 -5.83
N THR A 2 -10.97 19.86 -6.81
CA THR A 2 -12.26 19.22 -6.99
C THR A 2 -12.25 17.78 -6.48
N ALA A 3 -13.44 17.23 -6.28
CA ALA A 3 -13.56 15.82 -5.90
C ALA A 3 -12.99 14.91 -6.99
N ALA A 4 -13.09 15.32 -8.24
CA ALA A 4 -12.53 14.55 -9.34
C ALA A 4 -11.01 14.42 -9.21
N ASP A 5 -10.34 15.50 -8.82
CA ASP A 5 -8.90 15.47 -8.62
C ASP A 5 -8.53 14.49 -7.51
N THR A 6 -9.31 14.52 -6.42
CA THR A 6 -9.08 13.62 -5.30
C THR A 6 -9.25 12.16 -5.74
N THR A 7 -10.28 11.89 -6.53
CA THR A 7 -10.54 10.56 -7.05
C THR A 7 -9.40 10.09 -7.93
N SER A 8 -8.92 10.97 -8.81
CA SER A 8 -7.78 10.63 -9.68
C SER A 8 -6.54 10.29 -8.87
N ARG A 9 -6.28 11.05 -7.80
CA ARG A 9 -5.13 10.78 -6.95
C ARG A 9 -5.25 9.43 -6.26
N LEU A 10 -6.43 9.06 -5.83
CA LEU A 10 -6.64 7.76 -5.23
C LEU A 10 -6.33 6.64 -6.21
N SER A 11 -6.71 6.82 -7.47
CA SER A 11 -6.43 5.83 -8.51
C SER A 11 -4.95 5.72 -8.83
N THR A 12 -4.19 6.80 -8.61
CA THR A 12 -2.78 6.83 -8.95
C THR A 12 -1.89 7.00 -7.73
N ARG A 13 -2.37 6.63 -6.57
CA ARG A 13 -1.60 6.80 -5.34
C ARG A 13 -0.29 6.05 -5.41
N LEU A 14 0.75 6.70 -4.91
CA LEU A 14 2.09 6.13 -4.87
C LEU A 14 2.34 5.27 -3.64
N ALA A 15 1.53 5.47 -2.60
CA ALA A 15 1.71 4.76 -1.35
C ALA A 15 0.39 4.55 -0.64
N PHE A 16 0.36 3.55 0.23
CA PHE A 16 -0.84 3.16 0.97
C PHE A 16 -0.48 2.97 2.44
N SER A 17 -1.47 3.16 3.31
CA SER A 17 -1.31 2.84 4.72
C SER A 17 -1.37 1.31 4.91
N PRO A 18 -0.87 0.79 6.04
CA PRO A 18 -1.00 -0.64 6.31
C PRO A 18 -2.45 -1.13 6.29
N ASP A 19 -3.38 -0.32 6.82
CA ASP A 19 -4.80 -0.68 6.81
C ASP A 19 -5.32 -0.82 5.38
N GLU A 20 -4.98 0.14 4.54
CA GLU A 20 -5.40 0.10 3.14
C GLU A 20 -4.79 -1.10 2.43
N ALA A 21 -3.52 -1.36 2.65
CA ALA A 21 -2.85 -2.49 2.03
C ALA A 21 -3.47 -3.81 2.47
N ALA A 22 -3.78 -3.94 3.76
CA ALA A 22 -4.41 -5.16 4.27
C ALA A 22 -5.77 -5.38 3.59
N GLU A 23 -6.55 -4.33 3.47
CA GLU A 23 -7.84 -4.42 2.81
C GLU A 23 -7.70 -4.78 1.34
N MET A 24 -6.76 -4.17 0.65
CA MET A 24 -6.51 -4.46 -0.76
C MET A 24 -6.07 -5.90 -0.99
N LEU A 25 -5.29 -6.44 -0.07
CA LEU A 25 -4.77 -7.81 -0.19
C LEU A 25 -5.71 -8.85 0.41
N GLY A 26 -6.76 -8.42 1.09
CA GLY A 26 -7.66 -9.35 1.76
C GLY A 26 -7.05 -10.01 2.98
N LEU A 27 -6.10 -9.35 3.63
CA LEU A 27 -5.40 -9.87 4.79
C LEU A 27 -5.86 -9.18 6.06
N SER A 28 -5.67 -9.84 7.19
CA SER A 28 -5.88 -9.18 8.47
C SER A 28 -4.76 -8.16 8.69
N ARG A 29 -5.03 -7.16 9.50
CA ARG A 29 -4.03 -6.17 9.84
C ARG A 29 -2.84 -6.78 10.56
N GLU A 30 -3.11 -7.75 11.42
CA GLU A 30 -2.05 -8.44 12.14
C GLU A 30 -1.10 -9.16 11.19
N LEU A 31 -1.65 -9.87 10.23
CA LEU A 31 -0.83 -10.57 9.25
C LEU A 31 -0.02 -9.59 8.42
N LEU A 32 -0.64 -8.48 8.00
CA LEU A 32 0.07 -7.48 7.23
C LEU A 32 1.22 -6.88 8.04
N ASN A 33 0.98 -6.57 9.31
CA ASN A 33 2.03 -6.05 10.18
C ASN A 33 3.17 -7.06 10.34
N ASP A 34 2.86 -8.34 10.41
CA ASP A 34 3.88 -9.38 10.46
C ASP A 34 4.72 -9.40 9.20
N LEU A 35 4.08 -9.25 8.04
CA LEU A 35 4.81 -9.20 6.77
C LEU A 35 5.77 -8.02 6.72
N ILE A 36 5.35 -6.89 7.25
CA ILE A 36 6.22 -5.71 7.34
C ILE A 36 7.35 -5.95 8.32
N ARG A 37 7.02 -6.47 9.49
CA ARG A 37 8.01 -6.67 10.55
C ARG A 37 9.09 -7.68 10.16
N THR A 38 8.71 -8.71 9.43
CA THR A 38 9.65 -9.75 9.00
C THR A 38 10.39 -9.38 7.73
N GLY A 39 10.07 -8.23 7.13
CA GLY A 39 10.76 -7.75 5.93
C GLY A 39 10.24 -8.35 4.64
N GLN A 40 9.19 -9.15 4.67
CA GLN A 40 8.62 -9.71 3.45
C GLN A 40 7.93 -8.66 2.62
N LEU A 41 7.35 -7.66 3.25
CA LEU A 41 6.71 -6.53 2.57
C LEU A 41 7.42 -5.26 3.01
N PRO A 42 8.24 -4.66 2.14
CA PRO A 42 8.95 -3.43 2.49
C PRO A 42 8.00 -2.29 2.79
N SER A 43 8.34 -1.49 3.77
CA SER A 43 7.56 -0.31 4.10
C SER A 43 8.52 0.86 4.39
N ILE A 44 7.97 2.06 4.35
CA ILE A 44 8.72 3.28 4.61
C ILE A 44 8.12 3.92 5.86
N LYS A 45 8.98 4.29 6.80
CA LYS A 45 8.53 4.99 7.99
C LYS A 45 8.58 6.50 7.71
N ALA A 46 7.41 7.14 7.76
CA ALA A 46 7.28 8.57 7.54
C ALA A 46 6.73 9.19 8.82
N GLY A 47 7.64 9.73 9.65
CA GLY A 47 7.25 10.23 10.95
C GLY A 47 6.76 9.10 11.85
N ARG A 48 5.52 9.21 12.29
CA ARG A 48 4.89 8.17 13.13
C ARG A 48 4.12 7.15 12.32
N ARG A 49 4.09 7.31 11.01
CA ARG A 49 3.28 6.46 10.13
C ARG A 49 4.17 5.56 9.31
N ARG A 50 3.65 4.39 8.99
CA ARG A 50 4.26 3.54 7.99
C ARG A 50 3.45 3.66 6.72
N ILE A 51 4.14 3.66 5.59
CA ILE A 51 3.49 3.64 4.30
C ILE A 51 4.13 2.54 3.46
N ILE A 52 3.35 2.00 2.54
CA ILE A 52 3.79 0.94 1.66
C ILE A 52 3.75 1.49 0.24
N ALA A 53 4.90 1.53 -0.40
CA ALA A 53 4.99 2.06 -1.75
C ALA A 53 4.23 1.14 -2.71
N ARG A 54 3.59 1.75 -3.70
CA ARG A 54 2.83 1.03 -4.71
C ARG A 54 3.67 -0.06 -5.37
N HIS A 55 4.89 0.28 -5.76
CA HIS A 55 5.74 -0.70 -6.42
C HIS A 55 6.13 -1.86 -5.50
N HIS A 56 6.19 -1.64 -4.20
CA HIS A 56 6.47 -2.72 -3.26
C HIS A 56 5.31 -3.69 -3.17
N LEU A 57 4.07 -3.16 -3.20
CA LEU A 57 2.89 -4.03 -3.26
C LEU A 57 2.89 -4.85 -4.54
N ALA A 58 3.20 -4.20 -5.66
CA ALA A 58 3.24 -4.88 -6.94
C ALA A 58 4.28 -6.00 -6.94
N GLN A 59 5.47 -5.71 -6.41
CA GLN A 59 6.53 -6.72 -6.32
C GLN A 59 6.13 -7.88 -5.42
N PHE A 60 5.50 -7.57 -4.29
CA PHE A 60 5.06 -8.60 -3.36
C PHE A 60 4.06 -9.55 -4.03
N LEU A 61 3.16 -9.00 -4.81
CA LEU A 61 2.15 -9.79 -5.51
C LEU A 61 2.66 -10.39 -6.82
N GLY A 62 3.76 -9.90 -7.35
CA GLY A 62 4.28 -10.36 -8.62
C GLY A 62 3.45 -9.85 -9.81
N VAL A 63 2.87 -8.66 -9.70
CA VAL A 63 2.05 -8.07 -10.77
C VAL A 63 2.61 -6.71 -11.15
N PRO A 64 2.24 -6.17 -12.33
CA PRO A 64 2.64 -4.82 -12.71
C PRO A 64 2.03 -3.78 -11.78
N GLU A 65 2.72 -2.66 -11.60
CA GLU A 65 2.20 -1.58 -10.77
C GLU A 65 0.84 -1.09 -11.24
N ALA A 66 0.59 -1.12 -12.53
CA ALA A 66 -0.68 -0.69 -13.09
C ALA A 66 -1.86 -1.52 -12.58
N SER A 67 -1.58 -2.72 -12.07
CA SER A 67 -2.63 -3.59 -11.51
C SER A 67 -3.01 -3.17 -10.09
N ILE A 68 -2.24 -2.30 -9.45
CA ILE A 68 -2.53 -1.83 -8.10
C ILE A 68 -3.41 -0.59 -8.22
N ALA A 69 -4.57 -0.65 -7.62
CA ALA A 69 -5.57 0.41 -7.73
C ALA A 69 -5.19 1.66 -6.93
#